data_4429ac83a0295aed7541bb4ebf40c4c8
#
_entry.id   4429ac83a0295aed7541bb4ebf40c4c8
#
_cell.length_a   1.000
_cell.length_b   1.000
_cell.length_c   1.000
_cell.angle_alpha   90.00
_cell.angle_beta   90.00
_cell.angle_gamma   90.00
#
_symmetry.space_group_name_H-M   'P 1'
#
loop_
_entity.id
_entity.type
_entity.pdbx_description
1 polymer ?
#
loop_
_entity_poly.entity_id
_entity_poly.type
_entity_poly.pdbx_seq_one_letter_code
_entity_poly.pdbx_strand_id
1 'polypeptide(L)'
;MKRENTSAGGRTGALSAVTETSAYGCFPAGTRILLADGSSKPIEQVTEGDRVASTDPDTGQPTTATVTATFTHHNVATLRLTTSTGQITTTAAHPFYVEGKGFTPAGQLTTEDTLRDHTGQPVHLHTIESTGTVQTVHNIEVNNTHTYHVATTRSWLLVHNGCRWDSTASRWRDTETGQFRTIPEDPTETIVNGRGDYESLHQWADQQGLPNTWREDPVDFPTGGERADNGTYHVHMYGPNPRAPQGSNSSNGPTVSIKGPNGWFGTDEAWRPPNNNNESHIPLDGSPF
;
A
#
# COMPACT_ATOMS: atom_id res chain seq x y z
N MET A 1 -44.14 10.96 -48.60
CA MET A 1 -43.95 11.45 -47.24
C MET A 1 -43.26 10.35 -46.41
N LYS A 2 -41.94 10.44 -46.26
CA LYS A 2 -41.15 9.55 -45.37
C LYS A 2 -41.02 10.25 -44.02
N ARG A 3 -41.42 9.58 -42.98
CA ARG A 3 -41.18 10.03 -41.58
C ARG A 3 -39.83 9.50 -41.16
N GLU A 4 -38.91 10.38 -40.84
CA GLU A 4 -37.66 10.05 -40.18
C GLU A 4 -37.92 9.84 -38.66
N ASN A 5 -37.46 8.73 -38.16
CA ASN A 5 -37.55 8.38 -36.78
C ASN A 5 -36.17 8.64 -36.15
N THR A 6 -36.02 9.76 -35.43
CA THR A 6 -34.80 10.09 -34.70
C THR A 6 -34.83 9.33 -33.35
N SER A 7 -34.05 8.26 -33.29
CA SER A 7 -33.74 7.55 -32.05
C SER A 7 -32.69 8.33 -31.28
N ALA A 8 -33.06 8.85 -30.12
CA ALA A 8 -32.11 9.42 -29.15
C ALA A 8 -31.35 8.30 -28.48
N GLY A 9 -30.12 8.08 -28.91
CA GLY A 9 -29.17 7.19 -28.28
C GLY A 9 -28.69 7.79 -26.96
N GLY A 10 -29.17 7.26 -25.83
CA GLY A 10 -28.60 7.50 -24.53
C GLY A 10 -27.15 6.98 -24.51
N ARG A 11 -26.19 7.88 -24.37
CA ARG A 11 -24.81 7.53 -24.07
C ARG A 11 -24.76 7.08 -22.61
N THR A 12 -24.78 5.77 -22.40
CA THR A 12 -24.22 5.18 -21.18
C THR A 12 -22.72 5.44 -21.22
N GLY A 13 -22.28 6.42 -20.45
CA GLY A 13 -20.86 6.63 -20.22
C GLY A 13 -20.30 5.40 -19.53
N ALA A 14 -19.65 4.54 -20.30
CA ALA A 14 -18.76 3.54 -19.75
C ALA A 14 -17.67 4.32 -19.00
N LEU A 15 -17.61 4.13 -17.69
CA LEU A 15 -16.48 4.51 -16.87
C LEU A 15 -15.26 3.79 -17.47
N SER A 16 -14.44 4.53 -18.20
CA SER A 16 -13.11 4.07 -18.60
C SER A 16 -12.40 3.68 -17.31
N ALA A 17 -12.11 2.42 -17.21
CA ALA A 17 -11.37 1.83 -16.11
C ALA A 17 -10.04 2.60 -15.96
N VAL A 18 -9.92 3.36 -14.87
CA VAL A 18 -8.62 3.68 -14.30
C VAL A 18 -8.23 2.42 -13.53
N THR A 19 -7.73 1.43 -14.26
CA THR A 19 -7.11 0.23 -13.70
C THR A 19 -5.66 0.56 -13.37
N GLU A 20 -5.44 1.29 -12.29
CA GLU A 20 -4.23 1.20 -11.51
C GLU A 20 -4.68 0.90 -10.08
N THR A 21 -4.84 -0.37 -9.80
CA THR A 21 -5.02 -0.87 -8.46
C THR A 21 -3.69 -0.71 -7.74
N SER A 22 -3.56 0.38 -6.99
CA SER A 22 -2.52 0.48 -5.97
C SER A 22 -2.64 -0.74 -5.08
N ALA A 23 -1.57 -1.51 -4.96
CA ALA A 23 -1.52 -2.69 -4.09
C ALA A 23 -1.52 -2.31 -2.59
N TYR A 24 -1.46 -1.02 -2.28
CA TYR A 24 -1.26 -0.51 -0.91
C TYR A 24 -2.56 0.01 -0.32
N GLY A 25 -2.91 -0.51 0.85
CA GLY A 25 -3.99 0.01 1.68
C GLY A 25 -3.51 1.25 2.45
N CYS A 26 -3.82 2.47 2.01
CA CYS A 26 -3.29 3.71 2.55
C CYS A 26 -4.31 4.85 2.60
N PHE A 27 -3.93 5.90 3.35
CA PHE A 27 -4.68 7.16 3.47
C PHE A 27 -3.81 8.38 3.15
N PRO A 28 -4.37 9.45 2.59
CA PRO A 28 -3.67 10.72 2.43
C PRO A 28 -3.25 11.35 3.76
N ALA A 29 -2.23 12.20 3.70
CA ALA A 29 -1.86 13.07 4.81
C ALA A 29 -3.08 13.86 5.32
N GLY A 30 -3.13 14.11 6.63
CA GLY A 30 -4.25 14.76 7.31
C GLY A 30 -5.37 13.79 7.72
N THR A 31 -5.39 12.53 7.24
CA THR A 31 -6.33 11.53 7.75
C THR A 31 -6.04 11.26 9.22
N ARG A 32 -7.03 11.44 10.08
CA ARG A 32 -6.82 11.33 11.53
C ARG A 32 -7.03 9.89 12.00
N ILE A 33 -6.14 9.44 12.86
CA ILE A 33 -6.15 8.14 13.52
C ILE A 33 -6.61 8.34 14.96
N LEU A 34 -7.54 7.51 15.44
CA LEU A 34 -8.00 7.53 16.83
C LEU A 34 -6.95 6.89 17.73
N LEU A 35 -6.47 7.63 18.73
CA LEU A 35 -5.50 7.12 19.70
C LEU A 35 -6.22 6.43 20.87
N ALA A 36 -5.47 5.62 21.63
CA ALA A 36 -5.97 4.84 22.75
C ALA A 36 -6.52 5.69 23.92
N ASP A 37 -6.10 6.95 24.02
CA ASP A 37 -6.55 7.90 25.03
C ASP A 37 -7.80 8.71 24.60
N GLY A 38 -8.35 8.41 23.41
CA GLY A 38 -9.49 9.12 22.82
C GLY A 38 -9.12 10.39 22.04
N SER A 39 -7.87 10.82 22.08
CA SER A 39 -7.37 11.89 21.20
C SER A 39 -7.15 11.38 19.77
N SER A 40 -6.66 12.22 18.88
CA SER A 40 -6.38 11.79 17.51
C SER A 40 -5.17 12.50 16.93
N LYS A 41 -4.49 11.83 15.99
CA LYS A 41 -3.26 12.29 15.35
C LYS A 41 -3.37 12.14 13.83
N PRO A 42 -2.90 13.11 13.02
CA PRO A 42 -2.80 12.89 11.57
C PRO A 42 -1.88 11.69 11.26
N ILE A 43 -2.25 10.90 10.26
CA ILE A 43 -1.55 9.63 9.96
C ILE A 43 -0.06 9.83 9.68
N GLU A 44 0.32 10.90 8.97
CA GLU A 44 1.71 11.25 8.67
C GLU A 44 2.53 11.69 9.91
N GLN A 45 1.87 11.88 11.05
CA GLN A 45 2.52 12.20 12.33
C GLN A 45 2.50 11.03 13.32
N VAL A 46 1.84 9.94 12.96
CA VAL A 46 1.87 8.72 13.76
C VAL A 46 3.28 8.11 13.67
N THR A 47 3.77 7.61 14.78
CA THR A 47 5.11 7.02 14.91
C THR A 47 5.05 5.66 15.58
N GLU A 48 6.05 4.85 15.38
CA GLU A 48 6.23 3.60 16.13
C GLU A 48 6.18 3.86 17.63
N GLY A 49 5.50 2.99 18.36
CA GLY A 49 5.25 3.12 19.79
C GLY A 49 3.98 3.91 20.14
N ASP A 50 3.37 4.67 19.22
CA ASP A 50 2.06 5.28 19.46
C ASP A 50 1.01 4.19 19.75
N ARG A 51 0.09 4.49 20.66
CA ARG A 51 -1.02 3.58 20.97
C ARG A 51 -2.30 4.07 20.35
N VAL A 52 -2.91 3.23 19.52
CA VAL A 52 -4.15 3.52 18.81
C VAL A 52 -5.33 2.76 19.41
N ALA A 53 -6.53 3.31 19.27
CA ALA A 53 -7.76 2.59 19.50
C ALA A 53 -7.91 1.53 18.40
N SER A 54 -8.30 0.33 18.79
CA SER A 54 -8.43 -0.82 17.93
C SER A 54 -9.70 -1.61 18.26
N THR A 55 -10.07 -2.53 17.39
CA THR A 55 -11.13 -3.52 17.64
C THR A 55 -10.54 -4.90 17.37
N ASP A 56 -10.71 -5.81 18.29
CA ASP A 56 -10.35 -7.21 18.08
C ASP A 56 -11.23 -7.79 16.96
N PRO A 57 -10.66 -8.25 15.84
CA PRO A 57 -11.44 -8.69 14.68
C PRO A 57 -12.23 -9.97 14.93
N ASP A 58 -11.79 -10.82 15.85
CA ASP A 58 -12.40 -12.11 16.15
C ASP A 58 -13.61 -11.96 17.10
N THR A 59 -13.51 -11.05 18.05
CA THR A 59 -14.52 -10.85 19.09
C THR A 59 -15.39 -9.60 18.87
N GLY A 60 -14.94 -8.67 18.02
CA GLY A 60 -15.58 -7.36 17.82
C GLY A 60 -15.47 -6.42 19.01
N GLN A 61 -14.64 -6.76 20.02
CA GLN A 61 -14.51 -5.96 21.24
C GLN A 61 -13.51 -4.83 21.07
N PRO A 62 -13.80 -3.63 21.60
CA PRO A 62 -12.85 -2.54 21.63
C PRO A 62 -11.58 -2.91 22.42
N THR A 63 -10.43 -2.55 21.88
CA THR A 63 -9.12 -2.76 22.49
C THR A 63 -8.16 -1.65 22.09
N THR A 64 -6.88 -1.82 22.36
CA THR A 64 -5.82 -0.91 21.92
C THR A 64 -4.67 -1.71 21.32
N ALA A 65 -4.03 -1.13 20.33
CA ALA A 65 -2.84 -1.69 19.70
C ALA A 65 -1.69 -0.69 19.70
N THR A 66 -0.47 -1.19 19.53
CA THR A 66 0.74 -0.36 19.42
C THR A 66 1.17 -0.32 17.96
N VAL A 67 1.49 0.85 17.46
CA VAL A 67 2.05 1.02 16.11
C VAL A 67 3.45 0.41 16.09
N THR A 68 3.69 -0.51 15.16
CA THR A 68 4.96 -1.25 14.99
C THR A 68 5.75 -0.80 13.76
N ALA A 69 5.07 -0.22 12.76
CA ALA A 69 5.70 0.37 11.59
C ALA A 69 4.83 1.48 10.98
N THR A 70 5.45 2.35 10.19
CA THR A 70 4.78 3.38 9.40
C THR A 70 5.28 3.32 7.96
N PHE A 71 4.39 3.53 6.99
CA PHE A 71 4.67 3.44 5.56
C PHE A 71 4.26 4.71 4.85
N THR A 72 5.00 5.08 3.82
CA THR A 72 4.70 6.24 2.96
C THR A 72 4.89 5.84 1.50
N HIS A 73 3.86 6.06 0.68
CA HIS A 73 3.90 5.81 -0.75
C HIS A 73 3.56 7.09 -1.52
N HIS A 74 4.23 7.30 -2.65
CA HIS A 74 4.07 8.51 -3.45
C HIS A 74 3.31 8.23 -4.74
N ASN A 75 2.63 9.25 -5.25
CA ASN A 75 1.93 9.20 -6.54
C ASN A 75 0.85 8.11 -6.65
N VAL A 76 0.13 7.86 -5.57
CA VAL A 76 -0.90 6.81 -5.49
C VAL A 76 -2.28 7.39 -5.79
N ALA A 77 -3.03 6.71 -6.67
CA ALA A 77 -4.40 7.06 -7.00
C ALA A 77 -5.34 6.79 -5.80
N THR A 78 -6.30 7.67 -5.58
CA THR A 78 -7.20 7.59 -4.42
C THR A 78 -8.67 7.59 -4.80
N LEU A 79 -9.49 7.04 -3.91
CA LEU A 79 -10.93 7.04 -3.92
C LEU A 79 -11.46 7.96 -2.81
N ARG A 80 -12.61 8.57 -3.06
CA ARG A 80 -13.41 9.27 -2.05
C ARG A 80 -14.64 8.45 -1.74
N LEU A 81 -14.80 8.08 -0.49
CA LEU A 81 -15.99 7.44 0.04
C LEU A 81 -16.84 8.50 0.75
N THR A 82 -18.11 8.64 0.36
CA THR A 82 -19.09 9.45 1.07
C THR A 82 -20.00 8.53 1.86
N THR A 83 -20.08 8.75 3.16
CA THR A 83 -20.84 7.93 4.09
C THR A 83 -21.87 8.75 4.84
N SER A 84 -22.75 8.08 5.59
CA SER A 84 -23.73 8.74 6.49
C SER A 84 -23.06 9.58 7.60
N THR A 85 -21.78 9.35 7.89
CA THR A 85 -21.00 10.09 8.92
C THR A 85 -20.01 11.09 8.35
N GLY A 86 -19.92 11.22 7.03
CA GLY A 86 -19.02 12.14 6.34
C GLY A 86 -18.18 11.48 5.27
N GLN A 87 -17.13 12.15 4.83
CA GLN A 87 -16.27 11.69 3.76
C GLN A 87 -14.92 11.21 4.29
N ILE A 88 -14.32 10.27 3.57
CA ILE A 88 -12.94 9.84 3.74
C ILE A 88 -12.31 9.59 2.37
N THR A 89 -11.04 9.89 2.23
CA THR A 89 -10.23 9.56 1.05
C THR A 89 -9.29 8.42 1.41
N THR A 90 -9.19 7.43 0.53
CA THR A 90 -8.39 6.22 0.73
C THR A 90 -7.86 5.68 -0.59
N THR A 91 -6.97 4.71 -0.57
CA THR A 91 -6.60 3.93 -1.77
C THR A 91 -7.60 2.80 -2.01
N ALA A 92 -7.66 2.30 -3.24
CA ALA A 92 -8.60 1.23 -3.61
C ALA A 92 -8.36 -0.09 -2.84
N ALA A 93 -7.11 -0.36 -2.45
CA ALA A 93 -6.74 -1.59 -1.75
C ALA A 93 -7.00 -1.55 -0.23
N HIS A 94 -7.30 -0.39 0.37
CA HIS A 94 -7.44 -0.30 1.83
C HIS A 94 -8.71 -1.01 2.33
N PRO A 95 -8.58 -1.97 3.30
CA PRO A 95 -9.71 -2.75 3.78
C PRO A 95 -10.53 -1.99 4.83
N PHE A 96 -11.85 -1.90 4.61
CA PHE A 96 -12.84 -1.42 5.57
C PHE A 96 -13.67 -2.57 6.09
N TYR A 97 -14.04 -2.56 7.35
CA TYR A 97 -14.94 -3.57 7.88
C TYR A 97 -16.36 -3.34 7.36
N VAL A 98 -16.91 -4.37 6.72
CA VAL A 98 -18.27 -4.38 6.15
C VAL A 98 -19.11 -5.39 6.93
N GLU A 99 -20.31 -4.99 7.36
CA GLU A 99 -21.24 -5.86 8.05
C GLU A 99 -21.60 -7.07 7.19
N GLY A 100 -21.42 -8.26 7.76
CA GLY A 100 -21.73 -9.53 7.10
C GLY A 100 -20.73 -9.98 6.02
N LYS A 101 -19.71 -9.17 5.68
CA LYS A 101 -18.68 -9.51 4.70
C LYS A 101 -17.25 -9.53 5.29
N GLY A 102 -17.03 -8.85 6.43
CA GLY A 102 -15.69 -8.65 7.00
C GLY A 102 -14.92 -7.55 6.30
N PHE A 103 -13.58 -7.59 6.40
CA PHE A 103 -12.71 -6.59 5.80
C PHE A 103 -12.72 -6.69 4.27
N THR A 104 -13.15 -5.62 3.61
CA THR A 104 -13.34 -5.54 2.16
C THR A 104 -12.59 -4.33 1.61
N PRO A 105 -11.76 -4.48 0.55
CA PRO A 105 -11.05 -3.38 -0.08
C PRO A 105 -11.97 -2.26 -0.55
N ALA A 106 -11.57 -1.00 -0.38
CA ALA A 106 -12.37 0.16 -0.77
C ALA A 106 -12.81 0.14 -2.25
N GLY A 107 -11.99 -0.41 -3.14
CA GLY A 107 -12.30 -0.54 -4.56
C GLY A 107 -13.33 -1.63 -4.88
N GLN A 108 -13.64 -2.51 -3.94
CA GLN A 108 -14.65 -3.58 -4.06
C GLN A 108 -15.96 -3.23 -3.35
N LEU A 109 -15.99 -2.13 -2.61
CA LEU A 109 -17.19 -1.67 -1.92
C LEU A 109 -18.28 -1.24 -2.92
N THR A 110 -19.52 -1.38 -2.48
CA THR A 110 -20.72 -0.91 -3.20
C THR A 110 -21.56 -0.01 -2.28
N THR A 111 -22.47 0.75 -2.83
CA THR A 111 -23.38 1.59 -2.04
C THR A 111 -24.40 0.81 -1.21
N GLU A 112 -24.47 -0.49 -1.40
CA GLU A 112 -25.30 -1.40 -0.58
C GLU A 112 -24.56 -1.84 0.70
N ASP A 113 -23.23 -1.61 0.76
CA ASP A 113 -22.42 -2.00 1.89
C ASP A 113 -22.63 -1.07 3.09
N THR A 114 -22.62 -1.69 4.25
CA THR A 114 -22.69 -0.99 5.53
C THR A 114 -21.37 -1.20 6.27
N LEU A 115 -20.64 -0.12 6.50
CA LEU A 115 -19.40 -0.12 7.25
C LEU A 115 -19.67 -0.11 8.75
N ARG A 116 -18.65 -0.35 9.56
CA ARG A 116 -18.72 -0.31 11.03
C ARG A 116 -17.88 0.82 11.57
N ASP A 117 -18.40 1.53 12.56
CA ASP A 117 -17.63 2.51 13.30
C ASP A 117 -16.97 1.92 14.57
N HIS A 118 -16.16 2.76 15.26
CA HIS A 118 -15.42 2.40 16.48
C HIS A 118 -16.31 2.01 17.67
N THR A 119 -17.61 2.30 17.61
CA THR A 119 -18.59 1.94 18.65
C THR A 119 -19.42 0.72 18.25
N GLY A 120 -19.13 0.12 17.09
CA GLY A 120 -19.89 -0.99 16.53
C GLY A 120 -21.17 -0.57 15.81
N GLN A 121 -21.38 0.75 15.59
CA GLN A 121 -22.59 1.24 14.90
C GLN A 121 -22.43 1.18 13.38
N PRO A 122 -23.54 0.90 12.67
CA PRO A 122 -23.52 0.84 11.21
C PRO A 122 -23.33 2.22 10.57
N VAL A 123 -22.53 2.28 9.53
CA VAL A 123 -22.26 3.48 8.73
C VAL A 123 -22.55 3.18 7.26
N HIS A 124 -23.60 3.79 6.72
CA HIS A 124 -24.03 3.55 5.34
C HIS A 124 -23.13 4.28 4.35
N LEU A 125 -22.76 3.57 3.28
CA LEU A 125 -21.99 4.10 2.16
C LEU A 125 -22.93 4.68 1.09
N HIS A 126 -22.68 5.91 0.66
CA HIS A 126 -23.53 6.61 -0.30
C HIS A 126 -22.90 6.72 -1.70
N THR A 127 -21.61 7.08 -1.77
CA THR A 127 -20.87 7.15 -3.05
C THR A 127 -19.44 6.66 -2.91
N ILE A 128 -18.91 6.15 -4.01
CA ILE A 128 -17.52 5.75 -4.18
C ILE A 128 -17.05 6.37 -5.49
N GLU A 129 -16.09 7.28 -5.41
CA GLU A 129 -15.66 8.08 -6.57
C GLU A 129 -14.14 8.13 -6.63
N SER A 130 -13.57 8.00 -7.85
CA SER A 130 -12.16 8.32 -8.04
C SER A 130 -11.95 9.81 -7.79
N THR A 131 -10.90 10.17 -7.06
CA THR A 131 -10.54 11.59 -6.89
C THR A 131 -9.97 12.20 -8.17
N GLY A 132 -9.57 11.36 -9.14
CA GLY A 132 -8.90 11.78 -10.37
C GLY A 132 -7.49 12.34 -10.14
N THR A 133 -6.94 12.19 -8.95
CA THR A 133 -5.61 12.70 -8.57
C THR A 133 -4.78 11.61 -7.92
N VAL A 134 -3.46 11.75 -8.05
CA VAL A 134 -2.49 10.97 -7.29
C VAL A 134 -1.90 11.83 -6.17
N GLN A 135 -1.58 11.22 -5.04
CA GLN A 135 -1.01 11.94 -3.89
C GLN A 135 -0.14 11.03 -3.03
N THR A 136 0.63 11.63 -2.16
CA THR A 136 1.35 10.88 -1.12
C THR A 136 0.35 10.32 -0.12
N VAL A 137 0.49 9.04 0.18
CA VAL A 137 -0.38 8.32 1.11
C VAL A 137 0.44 7.60 2.17
N HIS A 138 -0.19 7.32 3.30
CA HIS A 138 0.45 6.75 4.48
C HIS A 138 -0.35 5.55 4.98
N ASN A 139 0.34 4.59 5.59
CA ASN A 139 -0.27 3.51 6.34
C ASN A 139 0.48 3.32 7.67
N ILE A 140 -0.14 2.63 8.59
CA ILE A 140 0.49 2.21 9.86
C ILE A 140 0.26 0.72 10.05
N GLU A 141 1.25 0.04 10.58
CA GLU A 141 1.07 -1.29 11.10
C GLU A 141 0.84 -1.24 12.61
N VAL A 142 -0.07 -2.07 13.11
CA VAL A 142 -0.36 -2.20 14.53
C VAL A 142 -0.27 -3.66 14.93
N ASN A 143 0.26 -3.92 16.14
CA ASN A 143 0.43 -5.27 16.64
C ASN A 143 -0.91 -5.96 16.97
N ASN A 144 -0.88 -7.27 17.03
CA ASN A 144 -1.94 -8.18 17.49
C ASN A 144 -3.23 -8.16 16.69
N THR A 145 -3.96 -7.05 16.70
CA THR A 145 -5.29 -6.94 16.09
C THR A 145 -5.25 -6.58 14.62
N HIS A 146 -4.18 -5.91 14.18
CA HIS A 146 -4.03 -5.36 12.82
C HIS A 146 -5.17 -4.43 12.40
N THR A 147 -5.92 -3.86 13.36
CA THR A 147 -7.03 -2.94 13.12
C THR A 147 -6.82 -1.62 13.83
N TYR A 148 -7.34 -0.56 13.25
CA TYR A 148 -7.36 0.77 13.83
C TYR A 148 -8.56 1.56 13.30
N HIS A 149 -8.72 2.81 13.75
CA HIS A 149 -9.87 3.61 13.38
C HIS A 149 -9.45 4.93 12.73
N VAL A 150 -10.07 5.23 11.60
CA VAL A 150 -9.83 6.43 10.79
C VAL A 150 -11.04 7.35 10.80
N ALA A 151 -10.79 8.66 10.83
CA ALA A 151 -11.85 9.65 10.92
C ALA A 151 -12.64 9.82 9.62
N THR A 152 -13.96 9.89 9.77
CA THR A 152 -14.81 10.70 8.90
C THR A 152 -15.08 12.05 9.56
N THR A 153 -15.99 12.85 9.02
CA THR A 153 -16.35 14.15 9.65
C THR A 153 -16.97 13.97 11.04
N ARG A 154 -17.69 12.86 11.30
CA ARG A 154 -18.54 12.68 12.51
C ARG A 154 -18.37 11.34 13.20
N SER A 155 -17.53 10.45 12.71
CA SER A 155 -17.28 9.12 13.30
C SER A 155 -15.91 8.60 12.91
N TRP A 156 -15.57 7.40 13.39
CA TRP A 156 -14.32 6.71 13.16
C TRP A 156 -14.62 5.34 12.54
N LEU A 157 -14.16 5.09 11.33
CA LEU A 157 -14.38 3.82 10.64
C LEU A 157 -13.34 2.79 11.04
N LEU A 158 -13.78 1.55 11.21
CA LEU A 158 -12.91 0.42 11.47
C LEU A 158 -12.25 -0.02 10.16
N VAL A 159 -10.92 -0.06 10.17
CA VAL A 159 -10.08 -0.46 9.04
C VAL A 159 -9.01 -1.45 9.49
N HIS A 160 -8.34 -2.06 8.53
CA HIS A 160 -7.30 -3.06 8.75
C HIS A 160 -6.01 -2.70 8.03
N ASN A 161 -4.86 -2.99 8.62
CA ASN A 161 -3.56 -2.78 7.98
C ASN A 161 -3.13 -3.99 7.12
N GLY A 162 -3.81 -4.29 6.13
CA GLY A 162 -3.60 -5.16 4.96
C GLY A 162 -2.85 -6.50 5.07
N CYS A 163 -1.74 -6.66 5.79
CA CYS A 163 -1.00 -7.92 5.88
C CYS A 163 -0.50 -8.20 7.30
N ARG A 164 -0.51 -9.47 7.70
CA ARG A 164 -0.05 -9.94 9.00
C ARG A 164 1.07 -10.96 8.81
N TRP A 165 2.18 -10.80 9.54
CA TRP A 165 3.20 -11.84 9.64
C TRP A 165 2.68 -13.02 10.46
N ASP A 166 2.64 -14.20 9.86
CA ASP A 166 2.35 -15.45 10.55
C ASP A 166 3.67 -16.09 10.99
N SER A 167 4.05 -15.85 12.25
CA SER A 167 5.31 -16.35 12.81
C SER A 167 5.39 -17.88 12.87
N THR A 168 4.25 -18.58 12.88
CA THR A 168 4.20 -20.04 12.88
C THR A 168 4.55 -20.60 11.51
N ALA A 169 4.14 -19.91 10.48
CA ALA A 169 4.37 -20.31 9.09
C ALA A 169 5.56 -19.59 8.45
N SER A 170 6.15 -18.59 9.14
CA SER A 170 7.20 -17.72 8.63
C SER A 170 6.82 -17.12 7.27
N ARG A 171 5.58 -16.63 7.14
CA ARG A 171 5.02 -16.08 5.90
C ARG A 171 4.01 -14.99 6.19
N TRP A 172 3.91 -14.03 5.28
CA TRP A 172 2.85 -13.03 5.32
C TRP A 172 1.51 -13.64 4.91
N ARG A 173 0.51 -13.39 5.71
CA ARG A 173 -0.87 -13.80 5.46
C ARG A 173 -1.67 -12.58 5.05
N ASP A 174 -2.32 -12.66 3.90
CA ASP A 174 -3.34 -11.71 3.52
C ASP A 174 -4.47 -11.76 4.54
N THR A 175 -4.78 -10.63 5.12
CA THR A 175 -5.71 -10.56 6.24
C THR A 175 -7.17 -10.58 5.79
N GLU A 176 -7.44 -10.33 4.51
CA GLU A 176 -8.77 -10.40 3.94
C GLU A 176 -9.20 -11.83 3.63
N THR A 177 -8.30 -12.57 3.00
CA THR A 177 -8.59 -13.94 2.55
C THR A 177 -8.12 -14.98 3.55
N GLY A 178 -7.32 -14.61 4.55
CA GLY A 178 -6.64 -15.52 5.44
C GLY A 178 -5.60 -16.41 4.75
N GLN A 179 -5.43 -16.25 3.44
CA GLN A 179 -4.46 -17.00 2.65
C GLN A 179 -3.05 -16.43 2.83
N PHE A 180 -2.05 -17.27 2.71
CA PHE A 180 -0.68 -16.79 2.62
C PHE A 180 -0.55 -15.96 1.34
N ARG A 181 0.01 -14.76 1.47
CA ARG A 181 0.35 -13.95 0.31
C ARG A 181 1.35 -14.75 -0.52
N THR A 182 1.00 -15.01 -1.76
CA THR A 182 1.96 -15.55 -2.72
C THR A 182 2.84 -14.38 -3.13
N ILE A 183 3.97 -14.25 -2.43
CA ILE A 183 5.02 -13.34 -2.91
C ILE A 183 5.68 -14.07 -4.07
N PRO A 184 5.86 -13.43 -5.20
CA PRO A 184 6.48 -14.04 -6.36
C PRO A 184 7.85 -14.61 -6.00
N GLU A 185 8.22 -15.75 -6.55
CA GLU A 185 9.61 -16.25 -6.44
C GLU A 185 10.58 -15.31 -7.18
N ASP A 186 10.08 -14.64 -8.20
CA ASP A 186 10.81 -13.64 -8.98
C ASP A 186 10.57 -12.23 -8.40
N PRO A 187 11.61 -11.55 -7.86
CA PRO A 187 11.46 -10.21 -7.29
C PRO A 187 11.05 -9.16 -8.33
N THR A 188 11.19 -9.44 -9.62
CA THR A 188 10.78 -8.48 -10.67
C THR A 188 9.28 -8.32 -10.78
N GLU A 189 8.52 -9.31 -10.32
CA GLU A 189 7.05 -9.21 -10.25
C GLU A 189 6.56 -8.21 -9.17
N THR A 190 7.48 -7.75 -8.29
CA THR A 190 7.20 -6.65 -7.35
C THR A 190 7.37 -5.27 -7.99
N ILE A 191 7.91 -5.20 -9.21
CA ILE A 191 8.07 -3.96 -9.96
C ILE A 191 6.79 -3.71 -10.76
N VAL A 192 6.19 -2.56 -10.55
CA VAL A 192 4.95 -2.15 -11.21
C VAL A 192 5.12 -0.76 -11.82
N ASN A 193 4.78 -0.60 -13.08
CA ASN A 193 4.92 0.65 -13.82
C ASN A 193 6.36 1.23 -13.74
N GLY A 194 7.36 0.36 -13.79
CA GLY A 194 8.77 0.74 -13.74
C GLY A 194 9.22 1.30 -12.38
N ARG A 195 8.50 1.00 -11.30
CA ARG A 195 8.81 1.39 -9.92
C ARG A 195 8.81 0.18 -9.01
N GLY A 196 9.73 0.14 -8.05
CA GLY A 196 9.79 -0.85 -6.99
C GLY A 196 9.17 -0.31 -5.71
N ASP A 197 8.71 -1.22 -4.85
CA ASP A 197 8.26 -0.94 -3.52
C ASP A 197 9.16 -1.65 -2.50
N TYR A 198 9.73 -0.86 -1.58
CA TYR A 198 10.68 -1.36 -0.58
C TYR A 198 10.09 -2.48 0.27
N GLU A 199 8.87 -2.32 0.74
CA GLU A 199 8.17 -3.30 1.56
C GLU A 199 7.95 -4.63 0.83
N SER A 200 7.52 -4.58 -0.43
CA SER A 200 7.32 -5.78 -1.25
C SER A 200 8.63 -6.55 -1.50
N LEU A 201 9.72 -5.84 -1.68
CA LEU A 201 11.05 -6.43 -1.85
C LEU A 201 11.58 -7.02 -0.54
N HIS A 202 11.32 -6.39 0.61
CA HIS A 202 11.60 -6.97 1.92
C HIS A 202 10.80 -8.26 2.16
N GLN A 203 9.50 -8.23 1.86
CA GLN A 203 8.65 -9.43 1.97
C GLN A 203 9.13 -10.56 1.08
N TRP A 204 9.60 -10.23 -0.14
CA TRP A 204 10.24 -11.23 -1.01
C TRP A 204 11.48 -11.83 -0.34
N ALA A 205 12.36 -11.01 0.21
CA ALA A 205 13.57 -11.49 0.89
C ALA A 205 13.26 -12.37 2.09
N ASP A 206 12.30 -11.96 2.93
CA ASP A 206 11.82 -12.72 4.08
C ASP A 206 11.29 -14.10 3.67
N GLN A 207 10.50 -14.16 2.62
CA GLN A 207 9.96 -15.41 2.10
C GLN A 207 11.06 -16.35 1.56
N GLN A 208 12.12 -15.79 1.01
CA GLN A 208 13.29 -16.54 0.56
C GLN A 208 14.21 -16.97 1.74
N GLY A 209 13.85 -16.62 2.98
CA GLY A 209 14.66 -16.88 4.15
C GLY A 209 15.91 -16.00 4.25
N LEU A 210 15.85 -14.80 3.66
CA LEU A 210 16.97 -13.86 3.62
C LEU A 210 16.97 -12.75 4.69
N PRO A 211 16.01 -12.61 5.61
CA PRO A 211 15.95 -11.48 6.53
C PRO A 211 17.22 -11.30 7.36
N ASN A 212 17.93 -12.39 7.66
CA ASN A 212 19.21 -12.35 8.38
C ASN A 212 20.42 -12.06 7.50
N THR A 213 20.24 -11.96 6.19
CA THR A 213 21.31 -11.69 5.22
C THR A 213 21.22 -10.28 4.63
N TRP A 214 20.15 -9.55 4.89
CA TRP A 214 20.06 -8.14 4.61
C TRP A 214 21.17 -7.40 5.36
N ARG A 215 21.94 -6.60 4.66
CA ARG A 215 23.07 -5.86 5.22
C ARG A 215 22.99 -4.42 4.79
N GLU A 216 23.17 -3.51 5.76
CA GLU A 216 23.57 -2.15 5.44
C GLU A 216 24.99 -2.20 4.89
N ASP A 217 25.21 -1.54 3.77
CA ASP A 217 26.55 -1.40 3.20
C ASP A 217 26.91 0.11 3.03
N PRO A 218 27.32 0.77 4.12
CA PRO A 218 27.61 2.21 4.10
C PRO A 218 28.85 2.57 3.27
N VAL A 219 29.66 1.59 2.86
CA VAL A 219 30.86 1.84 2.05
C VAL A 219 30.51 1.98 0.57
N ASP A 220 29.68 1.07 0.05
CA ASP A 220 29.23 1.09 -1.34
C ASP A 220 28.02 2.02 -1.53
N PHE A 221 27.27 2.30 -0.46
CA PHE A 221 26.06 3.11 -0.46
C PHE A 221 26.14 4.27 0.54
N PRO A 222 26.79 5.39 0.18
CA PRO A 222 27.08 6.47 1.13
C PRO A 222 25.84 7.15 1.72
N THR A 223 24.65 6.90 1.16
CA THR A 223 23.36 7.39 1.64
C THR A 223 22.48 6.30 2.23
N GLY A 224 23.04 5.13 2.49
CA GLY A 224 22.35 3.94 2.93
C GLY A 224 22.01 3.00 1.79
N GLY A 225 21.80 1.73 2.12
CA GLY A 225 21.42 0.70 1.16
C GLY A 225 21.42 -0.68 1.80
N GLU A 226 20.68 -1.58 1.16
CA GLU A 226 20.56 -2.97 1.56
C GLU A 226 20.65 -3.88 0.35
N ARG A 227 21.03 -5.13 0.57
CA ARG A 227 21.05 -6.14 -0.48
C ARG A 227 20.56 -7.48 0.01
N ALA A 228 19.85 -8.21 -0.86
CA ALA A 228 19.52 -9.60 -0.68
C ALA A 228 19.96 -10.40 -1.90
N ASP A 229 20.45 -11.61 -1.63
CA ASP A 229 20.99 -12.50 -2.64
C ASP A 229 20.58 -13.94 -2.30
N ASN A 230 19.77 -14.58 -3.16
CA ASN A 230 19.39 -15.98 -3.00
C ASN A 230 20.12 -16.90 -3.98
N GLY A 231 21.18 -16.41 -4.64
CA GLY A 231 21.96 -17.15 -5.64
C GLY A 231 21.38 -17.10 -7.05
N THR A 232 20.10 -16.82 -7.21
CA THR A 232 19.43 -16.64 -8.51
C THR A 232 19.20 -15.18 -8.82
N TYR A 233 18.74 -14.44 -7.80
CA TYR A 233 18.47 -13.01 -7.87
C TYR A 233 19.36 -12.25 -6.88
N HIS A 234 19.89 -11.12 -7.35
CA HIS A 234 20.61 -10.15 -6.54
C HIS A 234 19.79 -8.86 -6.53
N VAL A 235 19.22 -8.52 -5.39
CA VAL A 235 18.42 -7.30 -5.19
C VAL A 235 19.24 -6.33 -4.36
N HIS A 236 19.51 -5.15 -4.94
CA HIS A 236 20.23 -4.08 -4.26
C HIS A 236 19.32 -2.86 -4.18
N MET A 237 19.02 -2.40 -2.98
CA MET A 237 18.28 -1.19 -2.70
C MET A 237 19.22 -0.11 -2.20
N TYR A 238 19.10 1.10 -2.73
CA TYR A 238 20.01 2.20 -2.50
C TYR A 238 19.26 3.46 -2.11
N GLY A 239 19.85 4.25 -1.24
CA GLY A 239 19.48 5.65 -1.08
C GLY A 239 19.90 6.51 -2.29
N PRO A 240 19.52 7.79 -2.31
CA PRO A 240 19.90 8.71 -3.37
C PRO A 240 21.41 8.79 -3.52
N ASN A 241 21.92 8.76 -4.75
CA ASN A 241 23.34 8.87 -5.01
C ASN A 241 23.69 10.28 -5.52
N PRO A 242 24.27 11.18 -4.70
CA PRO A 242 24.61 12.53 -5.11
C PRO A 242 25.73 12.59 -6.16
N ARG A 243 26.43 11.48 -6.41
CA ARG A 243 27.49 11.37 -7.42
C ARG A 243 26.96 10.83 -8.76
N ALA A 244 25.70 10.38 -8.80
CA ALA A 244 25.08 9.92 -10.04
C ALA A 244 24.86 11.11 -11.00
N PRO A 245 24.81 10.87 -12.32
CA PRO A 245 24.52 11.91 -13.29
C PRO A 245 23.22 12.66 -12.93
N GLN A 246 23.28 13.98 -13.00
CA GLN A 246 22.10 14.82 -12.70
C GLN A 246 20.91 14.43 -13.58
N GLY A 247 19.74 14.26 -12.95
CA GLY A 247 18.51 13.84 -13.62
C GLY A 247 18.37 12.33 -13.82
N SER A 248 19.37 11.53 -13.37
CA SER A 248 19.22 10.06 -13.32
C SER A 248 18.29 9.63 -12.19
N ASN A 249 17.73 8.42 -12.27
CA ASN A 249 16.87 7.87 -11.22
C ASN A 249 17.59 7.88 -9.86
N SER A 250 18.85 7.43 -9.80
CA SER A 250 19.65 7.41 -8.58
C SER A 250 20.00 8.79 -8.04
N SER A 251 20.03 9.86 -8.87
CA SER A 251 20.24 11.23 -8.38
C SER A 251 18.96 11.86 -7.85
N ASN A 252 17.80 11.36 -8.28
CA ASN A 252 16.48 11.93 -7.96
C ASN A 252 15.85 11.28 -6.70
N GLY A 253 16.32 10.10 -6.29
CA GLY A 253 15.75 9.41 -5.13
C GLY A 253 16.32 8.01 -4.93
N PRO A 254 15.78 7.28 -3.96
CA PRO A 254 16.11 5.88 -3.75
C PRO A 254 15.80 5.03 -4.98
N THR A 255 16.62 4.00 -5.21
CA THR A 255 16.46 3.07 -6.34
C THR A 255 16.71 1.63 -5.92
N VAL A 256 16.15 0.70 -6.68
CA VAL A 256 16.48 -0.72 -6.61
C VAL A 256 17.10 -1.17 -7.93
N SER A 257 18.07 -2.06 -7.85
CA SER A 257 18.61 -2.81 -8.98
C SER A 257 18.39 -4.29 -8.75
N ILE A 258 17.80 -4.97 -9.73
CA ILE A 258 17.54 -6.40 -9.70
C ILE A 258 18.34 -7.07 -10.81
N LYS A 259 19.26 -7.94 -10.44
CA LYS A 259 19.99 -8.82 -11.36
C LYS A 259 19.45 -10.24 -11.20
N GLY A 260 19.13 -10.88 -12.30
CA GLY A 260 18.66 -12.27 -12.36
C GLY A 260 19.32 -13.07 -13.47
N PRO A 261 18.78 -14.26 -13.77
CA PRO A 261 19.38 -15.16 -14.78
C PRO A 261 19.51 -14.55 -16.18
N ASN A 262 18.63 -13.59 -16.51
CA ASN A 262 18.54 -12.97 -17.83
C ASN A 262 19.23 -11.59 -17.90
N GLY A 263 19.97 -11.20 -16.88
CA GLY A 263 20.69 -9.92 -16.81
C GLY A 263 20.14 -8.97 -15.75
N TRP A 264 20.02 -7.69 -16.08
CA TRP A 264 19.47 -6.66 -15.22
C TRP A 264 18.03 -6.32 -15.63
N PHE A 265 17.13 -6.18 -14.64
CA PHE A 265 15.76 -5.78 -14.89
C PHE A 265 15.67 -4.24 -14.97
N GLY A 266 14.87 -3.70 -15.87
CA GLY A 266 14.79 -2.28 -16.14
C GLY A 266 13.44 -1.65 -15.78
N THR A 267 13.40 -0.31 -15.81
CA THR A 267 12.17 0.49 -15.60
C THR A 267 11.09 0.25 -16.66
N ASP A 268 11.42 -0.35 -17.78
CA ASP A 268 10.49 -0.79 -18.83
C ASP A 268 10.02 -2.23 -18.65
N GLU A 269 10.29 -2.81 -17.46
CA GLU A 269 9.92 -4.17 -17.08
C GLU A 269 10.51 -5.24 -18.03
N ALA A 270 11.70 -4.97 -18.57
CA ALA A 270 12.40 -5.88 -19.48
C ALA A 270 13.81 -6.24 -18.96
N TRP A 271 14.24 -7.46 -19.24
CA TRP A 271 15.59 -7.94 -18.96
C TRP A 271 16.60 -7.39 -19.97
N ARG A 272 17.77 -7.03 -19.49
CA ARG A 272 18.86 -6.41 -20.26
C ARG A 272 20.21 -7.06 -19.98
N PRO A 273 21.13 -7.06 -20.96
CA PRO A 273 22.51 -7.40 -20.69
C PRO A 273 23.09 -6.51 -19.57
N PRO A 274 24.17 -6.93 -18.90
CA PRO A 274 24.76 -6.16 -17.84
C PRO A 274 25.24 -4.80 -18.35
N ASN A 275 24.42 -3.79 -18.10
CA ASN A 275 24.71 -2.37 -18.30
C ASN A 275 24.30 -1.64 -17.05
N ASN A 276 25.25 -0.96 -16.44
CA ASN A 276 24.98 -0.05 -15.33
C ASN A 276 24.44 1.27 -15.90
N ASN A 277 23.21 1.25 -16.41
CA ASN A 277 22.54 2.41 -16.99
C ASN A 277 21.38 2.88 -16.09
N ASN A 278 20.87 4.07 -16.36
CA ASN A 278 19.77 4.67 -15.59
C ASN A 278 18.53 3.77 -15.53
N GLU A 279 18.29 2.97 -16.55
CA GLU A 279 17.10 2.10 -16.65
C GLU A 279 17.15 0.90 -15.71
N SER A 280 18.35 0.42 -15.34
CA SER A 280 18.53 -0.65 -14.34
C SER A 280 18.49 -0.15 -12.89
N HIS A 281 18.38 1.16 -12.68
CA HIS A 281 18.14 1.79 -11.37
C HIS A 281 16.66 2.19 -11.31
N ILE A 282 15.84 1.28 -10.87
CA ILE A 282 14.39 1.43 -10.80
C ILE A 282 14.06 2.30 -9.58
N PRO A 283 13.28 3.39 -9.71
CA PRO A 283 12.84 4.19 -8.57
C PRO A 283 12.19 3.32 -7.50
N LEU A 284 12.54 3.56 -6.23
CA LEU A 284 12.12 2.75 -5.09
C LEU A 284 11.26 3.59 -4.15
N ASP A 285 9.99 3.23 -4.03
CA ASP A 285 9.03 3.87 -3.13
C ASP A 285 9.10 3.25 -1.72
N GLY A 286 8.76 4.04 -0.71
CA GLY A 286 8.73 3.59 0.69
C GLY A 286 10.10 3.32 1.33
N SER A 287 11.20 3.63 0.65
CA SER A 287 12.55 3.37 1.14
C SER A 287 12.89 4.24 2.37
N PRO A 288 13.52 3.66 3.40
CA PRO A 288 13.98 4.38 4.58
C PRO A 288 15.31 5.16 4.34
N PHE A 289 15.91 5.01 3.15
CA PHE A 289 17.20 5.63 2.81
C PHE A 289 17.10 7.02 2.26
#